data_41c9905689b93620f2f16ab18b812038
#
_entry.id   41c9905689b93620f2f16ab18b812038
#
_cell.length_a   1.000
_cell.length_b   1.000
_cell.length_c   1.000
_cell.angle_alpha   90.00
_cell.angle_beta   90.00
_cell.angle_gamma   90.00
#
_symmetry.space_group_name_H-M   'P 1'
#
loop_
_entity.id
_entity.type
_entity.pdbx_description
1 polymer ?
#
loop_
_entity_poly.entity_id
_entity_poly.type
_entity_poly.pdbx_seq_one_letter_code
_entity_poly.pdbx_strand_id
1 'polypeptide(L)'
;INDQDPPKYDKEEILGIIPENLKTPFDIRDLIVRFVDDSKFTEFKTNYGLTMKCGWAKVNNRKIGIVASNGVIFSESAKKATQFIQLANKSNIPILFIHNTTGFMVGKRHEQKAIINHGAQLIHAVAGSEVPHITLLVGNSYGAGNYAMCGRSFDPRFLFAYPNVKSGVMGAEQLAGVMEIIKVNSAAKQNKKLDKRQLNRDKKNLILLAEEKASIW
;
A
#
# COMPACT_ATOMS: atom_id res chain seq x y z
N ILE A 1 -4.78 -32.37 -15.70
CA ILE A 1 -4.29 -31.28 -14.83
C ILE A 1 -3.06 -30.62 -15.48
N ASN A 2 -3.08 -30.26 -16.74
CA ASN A 2 -1.90 -29.69 -17.44
C ASN A 2 -2.26 -28.66 -18.50
N ASP A 3 -3.27 -27.81 -18.27
CA ASP A 3 -3.48 -26.59 -19.05
C ASP A 3 -3.21 -25.38 -18.15
N GLN A 4 -1.96 -25.27 -17.68
CA GLN A 4 -1.46 -24.05 -17.08
C GLN A 4 -0.77 -23.26 -18.19
N ASP A 5 -1.33 -22.15 -18.58
CA ASP A 5 -0.63 -21.18 -19.41
C ASP A 5 0.35 -20.42 -18.50
N PRO A 6 1.65 -20.76 -18.47
CA PRO A 6 2.59 -20.06 -17.58
C PRO A 6 2.67 -18.59 -17.94
N PRO A 7 3.14 -17.73 -17.03
CA PRO A 7 3.45 -16.35 -17.37
C PRO A 7 4.40 -16.27 -18.56
N LYS A 8 4.17 -15.31 -19.45
CA LYS A 8 5.02 -15.07 -20.64
C LYS A 8 6.36 -14.43 -20.30
N TYR A 9 6.42 -13.74 -19.17
CA TYR A 9 7.62 -13.09 -18.65
C TYR A 9 8.32 -14.01 -17.65
N ASP A 10 9.64 -13.91 -17.61
CA ASP A 10 10.43 -14.68 -16.65
C ASP A 10 10.10 -14.22 -15.21
N LYS A 11 9.77 -15.18 -14.36
CA LYS A 11 9.48 -14.92 -12.93
C LYS A 11 10.69 -14.38 -12.17
N GLU A 12 11.91 -14.67 -12.60
CA GLU A 12 13.13 -14.19 -11.95
C GLU A 12 13.32 -12.68 -12.15
N GLU A 13 12.73 -12.08 -13.20
CA GLU A 13 12.74 -10.63 -13.40
C GLU A 13 12.02 -9.87 -12.28
N ILE A 14 11.16 -10.53 -11.50
CA ILE A 14 10.50 -9.95 -10.33
C ILE A 14 11.51 -9.33 -9.36
N LEU A 15 12.67 -9.93 -9.22
CA LEU A 15 13.74 -9.44 -8.33
C LEU A 15 14.28 -8.07 -8.75
N GLY A 16 14.18 -7.71 -10.04
CA GLY A 16 14.65 -6.43 -10.58
C GLY A 16 13.55 -5.36 -10.71
N ILE A 17 12.27 -5.72 -10.56
CA ILE A 17 11.14 -4.78 -10.75
C ILE A 17 10.96 -3.88 -9.54
N ILE A 18 11.10 -4.43 -8.33
CA ILE A 18 10.92 -3.67 -7.10
C ILE A 18 12.25 -2.99 -6.80
N PRO A 19 12.32 -1.65 -6.88
CA PRO A 19 13.58 -0.94 -6.71
C PRO A 19 14.06 -1.03 -5.25
N GLU A 20 15.37 -1.10 -5.05
CA GLU A 20 16.00 -0.99 -3.72
C GLU A 20 15.55 0.28 -3.00
N ASN A 21 15.59 1.41 -3.73
CA ASN A 21 15.07 2.67 -3.22
C ASN A 21 13.56 2.74 -3.46
N LEU A 22 12.78 2.49 -2.41
CA LEU A 22 11.32 2.53 -2.46
C LEU A 22 10.70 3.90 -2.79
N LYS A 23 11.51 4.97 -2.91
CA LYS A 23 11.09 6.27 -3.44
C LYS A 23 11.05 6.29 -4.97
N THR A 24 11.71 5.33 -5.62
CA THR A 24 11.67 5.19 -7.08
C THR A 24 10.34 4.58 -7.49
N PRO A 25 9.54 5.28 -8.32
CA PRO A 25 8.27 4.74 -8.77
C PRO A 25 8.49 3.58 -9.74
N PHE A 26 7.64 2.58 -9.65
CA PHE A 26 7.53 1.48 -10.62
C PHE A 26 6.07 1.16 -10.88
N ASP A 27 5.76 0.49 -11.97
CA ASP A 27 4.39 0.08 -12.25
C ASP A 27 4.12 -1.30 -11.63
N ILE A 28 3.18 -1.36 -10.71
CA ILE A 28 2.81 -2.61 -10.04
C ILE A 28 2.27 -3.67 -11.02
N ARG A 29 1.83 -3.26 -12.21
CA ARG A 29 1.38 -4.18 -13.27
C ARG A 29 2.52 -5.03 -13.80
N ASP A 30 3.74 -4.50 -13.85
CA ASP A 30 4.93 -5.25 -14.27
C ASP A 30 5.21 -6.43 -13.33
N LEU A 31 4.92 -6.26 -12.04
CA LEU A 31 4.97 -7.37 -11.08
C LEU A 31 3.83 -8.37 -11.34
N ILE A 32 2.60 -7.89 -11.50
CA ILE A 32 1.41 -8.74 -11.64
C ILE A 32 1.54 -9.67 -12.86
N VAL A 33 1.93 -9.16 -14.01
CA VAL A 33 2.01 -9.94 -15.25
C VAL A 33 3.06 -11.06 -15.23
N ARG A 34 3.96 -11.07 -14.23
CA ARG A 34 5.02 -12.09 -14.09
C ARG A 34 4.63 -13.28 -13.20
N PHE A 35 3.49 -13.21 -12.52
CA PHE A 35 3.01 -14.34 -11.72
C PHE A 35 1.60 -14.82 -12.08
N VAL A 36 0.86 -14.07 -12.91
CA VAL A 36 -0.46 -14.49 -13.37
C VAL A 36 -0.39 -15.32 -14.65
N ASP A 37 -1.30 -16.24 -14.81
CA ASP A 37 -1.38 -17.12 -15.97
C ASP A 37 -1.48 -16.32 -17.28
N ASP A 38 -0.75 -16.76 -18.32
CA ASP A 38 -0.68 -16.10 -19.66
C ASP A 38 -0.28 -14.60 -19.57
N SER A 39 0.28 -14.17 -18.44
CA SER A 39 0.54 -12.74 -18.13
C SER A 39 -0.71 -11.85 -18.30
N LYS A 40 -1.90 -12.43 -18.12
CA LYS A 40 -3.17 -11.79 -18.44
C LYS A 40 -3.80 -11.18 -17.20
N PHE A 41 -3.76 -9.84 -17.14
CA PHE A 41 -4.41 -9.04 -16.13
C PHE A 41 -5.49 -8.16 -16.77
N THR A 42 -6.76 -8.41 -16.47
CA THR A 42 -7.89 -7.63 -16.97
C THR A 42 -8.22 -6.53 -15.98
N GLU A 43 -7.68 -5.34 -16.22
CA GLU A 43 -7.81 -4.20 -15.31
C GLU A 43 -9.24 -3.64 -15.31
N PHE A 44 -9.78 -3.43 -14.11
CA PHE A 44 -11.07 -2.80 -13.85
C PHE A 44 -10.90 -1.28 -13.78
N LYS A 45 -11.67 -0.52 -14.55
CA LYS A 45 -11.66 0.95 -14.58
C LYS A 45 -10.25 1.53 -14.75
N THR A 46 -9.55 1.16 -15.80
CA THR A 46 -8.15 1.49 -16.08
C THR A 46 -7.86 2.99 -15.95
N ASN A 47 -8.77 3.86 -16.41
CA ASN A 47 -8.61 5.31 -16.43
C ASN A 47 -9.15 6.03 -15.18
N TYR A 48 -9.54 5.30 -14.14
CA TYR A 48 -10.06 5.85 -12.89
C TYR A 48 -9.28 5.35 -11.69
N GLY A 49 -8.97 6.24 -10.73
CA GLY A 49 -8.23 5.86 -9.53
C GLY A 49 -6.86 5.28 -9.86
N LEU A 50 -6.02 6.03 -10.59
CA LEU A 50 -4.80 5.56 -11.26
C LEU A 50 -3.77 4.94 -10.32
N THR A 51 -3.76 5.33 -9.04
CA THR A 51 -2.85 4.77 -8.03
C THR A 51 -3.38 3.49 -7.37
N MET A 52 -4.50 2.97 -7.87
CA MET A 52 -5.06 1.68 -7.45
C MET A 52 -5.30 0.83 -8.68
N LYS A 53 -4.64 -0.31 -8.78
CA LYS A 53 -4.83 -1.28 -9.85
C LYS A 53 -5.72 -2.40 -9.33
N CYS A 54 -6.93 -2.47 -9.87
CA CYS A 54 -7.87 -3.54 -9.56
C CYS A 54 -8.15 -4.33 -10.83
N GLY A 55 -8.25 -5.63 -10.77
CA GLY A 55 -8.56 -6.43 -11.96
C GLY A 55 -8.64 -7.92 -11.69
N TRP A 56 -9.02 -8.64 -12.71
CA TRP A 56 -9.19 -10.09 -12.72
C TRP A 56 -8.00 -10.76 -13.36
N ALA A 57 -7.57 -11.85 -12.76
CA ALA A 57 -6.51 -12.71 -13.29
C ALA A 57 -6.78 -14.17 -12.95
N LYS A 58 -5.90 -15.05 -13.42
CA LYS A 58 -5.81 -16.44 -12.96
C LYS A 58 -4.42 -16.71 -12.42
N VAL A 59 -4.33 -17.58 -11.43
CA VAL A 59 -3.08 -18.12 -10.91
C VAL A 59 -3.30 -19.63 -10.76
N ASN A 60 -2.49 -20.43 -11.44
CA ASN A 60 -2.65 -21.88 -11.51
C ASN A 60 -4.09 -22.27 -11.91
N ASN A 61 -4.61 -21.62 -12.95
CA ASN A 61 -5.95 -21.78 -13.50
C ASN A 61 -7.11 -21.44 -12.53
N ARG A 62 -6.82 -20.81 -11.38
CA ARG A 62 -7.82 -20.35 -10.42
C ARG A 62 -8.05 -18.85 -10.57
N LYS A 63 -9.31 -18.45 -10.70
CA LYS A 63 -9.69 -17.03 -10.79
C LYS A 63 -9.38 -16.32 -9.47
N ILE A 64 -8.76 -15.15 -9.56
CA ILE A 64 -8.50 -14.26 -8.44
C ILE A 64 -8.86 -12.82 -8.81
N GLY A 65 -9.30 -12.05 -7.83
CA GLY A 65 -9.30 -10.59 -7.89
C GLY A 65 -7.99 -10.06 -7.36
N ILE A 66 -7.42 -9.05 -8.00
CA ILE A 66 -6.21 -8.36 -7.52
C ILE A 66 -6.59 -6.92 -7.18
N VAL A 67 -6.19 -6.46 -5.99
CA VAL A 67 -6.29 -5.08 -5.53
C VAL A 67 -4.89 -4.63 -5.16
N ALA A 68 -4.25 -3.84 -6.00
CA ALA A 68 -2.86 -3.44 -5.84
C ALA A 68 -2.75 -1.91 -5.69
N SER A 69 -2.17 -1.43 -4.59
CA SER A 69 -1.84 -0.03 -4.44
C SER A 69 -0.51 0.29 -5.13
N ASN A 70 -0.46 1.42 -5.81
CA ASN A 70 0.72 1.89 -6.53
C ASN A 70 0.99 3.37 -6.21
N GLY A 71 1.31 3.63 -4.95
CA GLY A 71 1.54 4.96 -4.40
C GLY A 71 0.45 5.43 -3.43
N VAL A 72 0.19 6.73 -3.40
CA VAL A 72 -0.78 7.36 -2.50
C VAL A 72 -2.21 6.95 -2.83
N ILE A 73 -3.02 6.68 -1.82
CA ILE A 73 -4.45 6.37 -1.99
C ILE A 73 -5.25 7.68 -2.02
N PHE A 74 -5.85 7.98 -3.16
CA PHE A 74 -6.78 9.09 -3.35
C PHE A 74 -8.24 8.63 -3.18
N SER A 75 -9.17 9.59 -3.13
CA SER A 75 -10.61 9.30 -3.05
C SER A 75 -11.09 8.38 -4.17
N GLU A 76 -10.67 8.64 -5.40
CA GLU A 76 -11.01 7.84 -6.58
C GLU A 76 -10.44 6.43 -6.47
N SER A 77 -9.21 6.29 -5.95
CA SER A 77 -8.55 5.00 -5.73
C SER A 77 -9.27 4.16 -4.68
N ALA A 78 -9.67 4.78 -3.57
CA ALA A 78 -10.46 4.12 -2.54
C ALA A 78 -11.82 3.65 -3.06
N LYS A 79 -12.54 4.49 -3.81
CA LYS A 79 -13.83 4.13 -4.44
C LYS A 79 -13.70 2.98 -5.43
N LYS A 80 -12.63 2.99 -6.26
CA LYS A 80 -12.35 1.91 -7.22
C LYS A 80 -12.16 0.58 -6.50
N ALA A 81 -11.30 0.57 -5.47
CA ALA A 81 -11.03 -0.63 -4.68
C ALA A 81 -12.28 -1.13 -3.95
N THR A 82 -13.05 -0.23 -3.31
CA THR A 82 -14.32 -0.56 -2.64
C THR A 82 -15.26 -1.30 -3.57
N GLN A 83 -15.52 -0.75 -4.74
CA GLN A 83 -16.42 -1.35 -5.71
C GLN A 83 -15.90 -2.70 -6.21
N PHE A 84 -14.59 -2.80 -6.48
CA PHE A 84 -13.99 -4.03 -6.96
C PHE A 84 -14.06 -5.16 -5.93
N ILE A 85 -13.80 -4.86 -4.64
CA ILE A 85 -13.94 -5.82 -3.53
C ILE A 85 -15.38 -6.33 -3.44
N GLN A 86 -16.37 -5.44 -3.54
CA GLN A 86 -17.78 -5.84 -3.55
C GLN A 86 -18.12 -6.75 -4.72
N LEU A 87 -17.59 -6.48 -5.91
CA LEU A 87 -17.76 -7.36 -7.09
C LEU A 87 -17.12 -8.74 -6.89
N ALA A 88 -15.91 -8.78 -6.32
CA ALA A 88 -15.22 -10.04 -6.02
C ALA A 88 -16.00 -10.88 -5.00
N ASN A 89 -16.55 -10.24 -3.95
CA ASN A 89 -17.41 -10.91 -2.98
C ASN A 89 -18.68 -11.48 -3.64
N LYS A 90 -19.39 -10.67 -4.43
CA LYS A 90 -20.59 -11.12 -5.15
C LYS A 90 -20.31 -12.31 -6.07
N SER A 91 -19.11 -12.38 -6.62
CA SER A 91 -18.67 -13.45 -7.53
C SER A 91 -18.03 -14.63 -6.79
N ASN A 92 -17.89 -14.57 -5.48
CA ASN A 92 -17.20 -15.55 -4.63
C ASN A 92 -15.76 -15.85 -5.11
N ILE A 93 -15.02 -14.79 -5.47
CA ILE A 93 -13.66 -14.86 -5.99
C ILE A 93 -12.69 -14.36 -4.91
N PRO A 94 -11.66 -15.15 -4.52
CA PRO A 94 -10.65 -14.71 -3.55
C PRO A 94 -9.88 -13.49 -4.05
N ILE A 95 -9.37 -12.68 -3.10
CA ILE A 95 -8.68 -11.44 -3.41
C ILE A 95 -7.22 -11.50 -2.95
N LEU A 96 -6.31 -11.11 -3.85
CA LEU A 96 -4.92 -10.79 -3.55
C LEU A 96 -4.75 -9.28 -3.42
N PHE A 97 -4.38 -8.84 -2.21
CA PHE A 97 -3.98 -7.46 -1.95
C PHE A 97 -2.47 -7.31 -2.12
N ILE A 98 -2.04 -6.31 -2.90
CA ILE A 98 -0.61 -6.02 -3.10
C ILE A 98 -0.34 -4.60 -2.62
N HIS A 99 0.60 -4.46 -1.68
CA HIS A 99 0.90 -3.18 -1.05
C HIS A 99 2.16 -2.53 -1.61
N ASN A 100 1.99 -1.34 -2.16
CA ASN A 100 3.02 -0.34 -2.37
C ASN A 100 2.38 1.03 -2.16
N THR A 101 2.17 1.42 -0.89
CA THR A 101 1.50 2.68 -0.54
C THR A 101 2.14 3.38 0.63
N THR A 102 2.21 4.71 0.55
CA THR A 102 2.61 5.58 1.65
C THR A 102 1.44 6.01 2.52
N GLY A 103 0.21 5.60 2.19
CA GLY A 103 -1.02 5.91 2.91
C GLY A 103 -2.03 6.70 2.08
N PHE A 104 -3.07 7.21 2.75
CA PHE A 104 -4.05 8.09 2.13
C PHE A 104 -3.49 9.49 1.93
N MET A 105 -3.95 10.15 0.84
CA MET A 105 -3.65 11.56 0.64
C MET A 105 -4.29 12.40 1.75
N VAL A 106 -3.55 13.38 2.26
CA VAL A 106 -3.98 14.29 3.32
C VAL A 106 -4.07 15.72 2.81
N GLY A 107 -4.78 16.56 3.57
CA GLY A 107 -4.88 17.99 3.32
C GLY A 107 -6.30 18.46 3.00
N LYS A 108 -6.60 19.72 3.35
CA LYS A 108 -7.92 20.35 3.29
C LYS A 108 -8.68 20.09 1.98
N ARG A 109 -7.99 20.21 0.83
CA ARG A 109 -8.60 19.98 -0.50
C ARG A 109 -9.08 18.53 -0.69
N HIS A 110 -8.35 17.56 -0.14
CA HIS A 110 -8.68 16.14 -0.26
C HIS A 110 -9.75 15.75 0.75
N GLU A 111 -9.73 16.34 1.94
CA GLU A 111 -10.78 16.17 2.95
C GLU A 111 -12.12 16.72 2.45
N GLN A 112 -12.12 17.89 1.79
CA GLN A 112 -13.30 18.45 1.14
C GLN A 112 -13.82 17.59 -0.02
N LYS A 113 -12.97 16.73 -0.63
CA LYS A 113 -13.34 15.73 -1.63
C LYS A 113 -13.75 14.38 -1.01
N ALA A 114 -14.05 14.38 0.29
CA ALA A 114 -14.55 13.23 1.04
C ALA A 114 -13.58 12.03 1.11
N ILE A 115 -12.26 12.27 1.15
CA ILE A 115 -11.26 11.19 1.27
C ILE A 115 -11.49 10.34 2.53
N ILE A 116 -11.94 10.94 3.63
CA ILE A 116 -12.23 10.24 4.88
C ILE A 116 -13.39 9.26 4.68
N ASN A 117 -14.48 9.71 4.06
CA ASN A 117 -15.63 8.85 3.79
C ASN A 117 -15.31 7.72 2.82
N HIS A 118 -14.58 8.01 1.75
CA HIS A 118 -14.20 7.00 0.76
C HIS A 118 -13.17 6.00 1.32
N GLY A 119 -12.26 6.47 2.20
CA GLY A 119 -11.35 5.59 2.94
C GLY A 119 -12.09 4.69 3.91
N ALA A 120 -13.08 5.20 4.63
CA ALA A 120 -13.94 4.41 5.50
C ALA A 120 -14.74 3.35 4.71
N GLN A 121 -15.27 3.70 3.53
CA GLN A 121 -15.95 2.74 2.65
C GLN A 121 -15.02 1.61 2.20
N LEU A 122 -13.75 1.91 1.90
CA LEU A 122 -12.76 0.88 1.56
C LEU A 122 -12.52 -0.07 2.74
N ILE A 123 -12.33 0.49 3.94
CA ILE A 123 -12.16 -0.29 5.18
C ILE A 123 -13.37 -1.18 5.43
N HIS A 124 -14.58 -0.64 5.29
CA HIS A 124 -15.83 -1.42 5.44
C HIS A 124 -15.95 -2.53 4.39
N ALA A 125 -15.54 -2.28 3.15
CA ALA A 125 -15.57 -3.30 2.11
C ALA A 125 -14.61 -4.46 2.42
N VAL A 126 -13.42 -4.17 2.97
CA VAL A 126 -12.46 -5.19 3.40
C VAL A 126 -13.00 -5.95 4.63
N ALA A 127 -13.51 -5.21 5.63
CA ALA A 127 -14.03 -5.81 6.87
C ALA A 127 -15.26 -6.70 6.64
N GLY A 128 -16.13 -6.32 5.70
CA GLY A 128 -17.34 -7.08 5.34
C GLY A 128 -17.11 -8.11 4.23
N SER A 129 -15.88 -8.32 3.80
CA SER A 129 -15.56 -9.28 2.74
C SER A 129 -15.50 -10.71 3.31
N GLU A 130 -16.25 -11.62 2.69
CA GLU A 130 -16.35 -13.02 3.11
C GLU A 130 -15.44 -13.96 2.29
N VAL A 131 -14.88 -13.47 1.17
CA VAL A 131 -13.96 -14.26 0.35
C VAL A 131 -12.57 -14.33 0.96
N PRO A 132 -11.79 -15.38 0.71
CA PRO A 132 -10.43 -15.48 1.21
C PRO A 132 -9.54 -14.33 0.72
N HIS A 133 -8.77 -13.76 1.64
CA HIS A 133 -7.78 -12.72 1.37
C HIS A 133 -6.36 -13.24 1.52
N ILE A 134 -5.50 -12.83 0.60
CA ILE A 134 -4.05 -12.99 0.70
C ILE A 134 -3.45 -11.59 0.56
N THR A 135 -2.46 -11.27 1.38
CA THR A 135 -1.79 -9.96 1.34
C THR A 135 -0.32 -10.13 1.04
N LEU A 136 0.18 -9.36 0.08
CA LEU A 136 1.57 -9.29 -0.34
C LEU A 136 2.10 -7.87 -0.20
N LEU A 137 3.06 -7.67 0.67
CA LEU A 137 3.79 -6.42 0.82
C LEU A 137 4.99 -6.43 -0.11
N VAL A 138 5.06 -5.48 -1.05
CA VAL A 138 6.13 -5.42 -2.05
C VAL A 138 6.97 -4.15 -1.98
N GLY A 139 6.47 -3.11 -1.31
CA GLY A 139 7.12 -1.82 -1.15
C GLY A 139 6.74 -1.17 0.16
N ASN A 140 6.45 0.12 0.12
CA ASN A 140 5.96 0.85 1.28
C ASN A 140 4.57 0.39 1.70
N SER A 141 4.33 0.28 3.01
CA SER A 141 3.01 -0.03 3.55
C SER A 141 2.81 0.63 4.91
N TYR A 142 2.25 1.84 4.93
CA TYR A 142 2.17 2.66 6.13
C TYR A 142 0.74 2.96 6.58
N GLY A 143 0.56 3.03 7.89
CA GLY A 143 -0.59 3.58 8.61
C GLY A 143 -1.95 3.08 8.14
N ALA A 144 -2.88 4.02 7.94
CA ALA A 144 -4.23 3.70 7.49
C ALA A 144 -4.27 3.07 6.08
N GLY A 145 -3.24 3.29 5.25
CA GLY A 145 -3.12 2.64 3.94
C GLY A 145 -2.85 1.14 4.07
N ASN A 146 -1.96 0.73 4.98
CA ASN A 146 -1.75 -0.68 5.31
C ASN A 146 -3.06 -1.30 5.82
N TYR A 147 -3.73 -0.62 6.75
CA TYR A 147 -4.98 -1.08 7.32
C TYR A 147 -6.06 -1.28 6.25
N ALA A 148 -6.32 -0.27 5.41
CA ALA A 148 -7.36 -0.29 4.40
C ALA A 148 -7.12 -1.30 3.25
N MET A 149 -5.89 -1.75 3.06
CA MET A 149 -5.49 -2.72 2.04
C MET A 149 -5.41 -4.16 2.59
N CYS A 150 -6.20 -4.50 3.60
CA CYS A 150 -6.18 -5.82 4.22
C CYS A 150 -4.82 -6.16 4.84
N GLY A 151 -4.25 -5.26 5.63
CA GLY A 151 -3.04 -5.49 6.39
C GLY A 151 -3.26 -6.50 7.53
N ARG A 152 -2.24 -6.69 8.36
CA ARG A 152 -2.23 -7.70 9.44
C ARG A 152 -3.46 -7.62 10.37
N SER A 153 -4.01 -6.45 10.60
CA SER A 153 -5.17 -6.25 11.49
C SER A 153 -6.47 -6.87 10.98
N PHE A 154 -6.55 -7.22 9.71
CA PHE A 154 -7.69 -7.94 9.12
C PHE A 154 -7.47 -9.45 9.04
N ASP A 155 -6.36 -9.95 9.57
CA ASP A 155 -6.03 -11.38 9.64
C ASP A 155 -6.23 -12.10 8.30
N PRO A 156 -5.54 -11.66 7.21
CA PRO A 156 -5.64 -12.36 5.93
C PRO A 156 -5.16 -13.81 6.07
N ARG A 157 -5.65 -14.71 5.23
CA ARG A 157 -5.24 -16.12 5.24
C ARG A 157 -3.73 -16.30 5.19
N PHE A 158 -3.05 -15.44 4.42
CA PHE A 158 -1.60 -15.36 4.34
C PHE A 158 -1.19 -13.90 4.17
N LEU A 159 -0.12 -13.53 4.84
CA LEU A 159 0.55 -12.26 4.65
C LEU A 159 2.02 -12.54 4.35
N PHE A 160 2.45 -12.14 3.16
CA PHE A 160 3.82 -12.25 2.71
C PHE A 160 4.45 -10.87 2.56
N ALA A 161 5.76 -10.80 2.72
CA ALA A 161 6.52 -9.56 2.55
C ALA A 161 7.82 -9.81 1.80
N TYR A 162 8.16 -8.91 0.88
CA TYR A 162 9.47 -8.89 0.25
C TYR A 162 10.53 -8.36 1.24
N PRO A 163 11.81 -8.74 1.09
CA PRO A 163 12.85 -8.37 2.04
C PRO A 163 13.06 -6.87 2.24
N ASN A 164 12.85 -6.06 1.19
CA ASN A 164 13.06 -4.61 1.21
C ASN A 164 11.83 -3.80 1.65
N VAL A 165 10.73 -4.45 2.06
CA VAL A 165 9.51 -3.79 2.52
C VAL A 165 9.77 -2.90 3.73
N LYS A 166 9.16 -1.72 3.72
CA LYS A 166 9.08 -0.82 4.87
C LYS A 166 7.64 -0.70 5.33
N SER A 167 7.42 -0.98 6.60
CA SER A 167 6.09 -0.91 7.21
C SER A 167 6.13 -0.19 8.55
N GLY A 168 5.08 0.55 8.89
CA GLY A 168 4.98 1.29 10.14
C GLY A 168 3.75 2.17 10.20
N VAL A 169 3.65 2.97 11.27
CA VAL A 169 2.54 3.91 11.45
C VAL A 169 2.61 5.05 10.43
N MET A 170 3.81 5.54 10.15
CA MET A 170 4.07 6.56 9.12
C MET A 170 5.53 6.47 8.65
N GLY A 171 5.83 7.02 7.49
CA GLY A 171 7.20 7.08 6.97
C GLY A 171 8.14 7.85 7.88
N ALA A 172 9.42 7.52 7.86
CA ALA A 172 10.43 8.07 8.78
C ALA A 172 10.56 9.60 8.69
N GLU A 173 10.53 10.16 7.48
CA GLU A 173 10.61 11.62 7.27
C GLU A 173 9.38 12.36 7.83
N GLN A 174 8.18 11.79 7.64
CA GLN A 174 6.93 12.33 8.17
C GLN A 174 6.92 12.29 9.70
N LEU A 175 7.36 11.16 10.29
CA LEU A 175 7.48 11.03 11.74
C LEU A 175 8.45 12.06 12.30
N ALA A 176 9.62 12.23 11.70
CA ALA A 176 10.61 13.21 12.12
C ALA A 176 10.09 14.66 12.00
N GLY A 177 9.33 14.97 10.95
CA GLY A 177 8.69 16.25 10.75
C GLY A 177 7.65 16.57 11.84
N VAL A 178 6.79 15.61 12.17
CA VAL A 178 5.81 15.76 13.26
C VAL A 178 6.51 15.98 14.59
N MET A 179 7.54 15.21 14.91
CA MET A 179 8.29 15.37 16.17
C MET A 179 9.04 16.70 16.24
N GLU A 180 9.54 17.20 15.12
CA GLU A 180 10.13 18.55 15.04
C GLU A 180 9.10 19.63 15.40
N ILE A 181 7.89 19.58 14.81
CA ILE A 181 6.80 20.51 15.09
C ILE A 181 6.41 20.46 16.57
N ILE A 182 6.29 19.26 17.15
CA ILE A 182 5.96 19.09 18.57
C ILE A 182 7.04 19.73 19.46
N LYS A 183 8.34 19.51 19.17
CA LYS A 183 9.45 20.11 19.92
C LYS A 183 9.44 21.64 19.84
N VAL A 184 9.25 22.19 18.63
CA VAL A 184 9.17 23.65 18.42
C VAL A 184 8.01 24.27 19.19
N ASN A 185 6.82 23.67 19.09
CA ASN A 185 5.63 24.16 19.80
C ASN A 185 5.78 24.06 21.32
N SER A 186 6.38 23.00 21.84
CA SER A 186 6.65 22.81 23.26
C SER A 186 7.64 23.84 23.79
N ALA A 187 8.73 24.09 23.03
CA ALA A 187 9.72 25.09 23.41
C ALA A 187 9.14 26.51 23.40
N ALA A 188 8.29 26.82 22.40
CA ALA A 188 7.59 28.13 22.36
C ALA A 188 6.69 28.34 23.58
N LYS A 189 5.95 27.30 24.01
CA LYS A 189 5.12 27.36 25.24
C LYS A 189 5.93 27.55 26.51
N GLN A 190 7.19 27.07 26.52
CA GLN A 190 8.09 27.18 27.67
C GLN A 190 9.04 28.39 27.59
N ASN A 191 8.90 29.28 26.60
CA ASN A 191 9.80 30.38 26.28
C ASN A 191 11.29 29.96 26.19
N LYS A 192 11.55 28.71 25.73
CA LYS A 192 12.91 28.18 25.53
C LYS A 192 13.37 28.41 24.10
N LYS A 193 14.61 28.91 23.95
CA LYS A 193 15.28 28.97 22.65
C LYS A 193 15.78 27.57 22.28
N LEU A 194 15.40 27.09 21.07
CA LEU A 194 15.91 25.85 20.51
C LEU A 194 17.22 26.12 19.75
N ASP A 195 18.20 25.27 19.95
CA ASP A 195 19.37 25.19 19.07
C ASP A 195 19.00 24.48 17.77
N LYS A 196 19.05 25.22 16.66
CA LYS A 196 18.74 24.68 15.32
C LYS A 196 19.67 23.53 14.91
N ARG A 197 20.93 23.56 15.36
CA ARG A 197 21.89 22.49 15.03
C ARG A 197 21.52 21.20 15.75
N GLN A 198 21.16 21.31 17.02
CA GLN A 198 20.69 20.16 17.80
C GLN A 198 19.38 19.59 17.23
N LEU A 199 18.42 20.45 16.87
CA LEU A 199 17.15 20.03 16.28
C LEU A 199 17.35 19.25 14.97
N ASN A 200 18.27 19.71 14.11
CA ASN A 200 18.61 19.00 12.87
C ASN A 200 19.31 17.65 13.11
N ARG A 201 20.17 17.54 14.13
CA ARG A 201 20.79 16.26 14.51
C ARG A 201 19.73 15.28 15.02
N ASP A 202 18.87 15.73 15.91
CA ASP A 202 17.78 14.92 16.47
C ASP A 202 16.85 14.41 15.35
N LYS A 203 16.52 15.27 14.37
CA LYS A 203 15.72 14.90 13.22
C LYS A 203 16.38 13.80 12.38
N LYS A 204 17.67 13.95 12.08
CA LYS A 204 18.42 12.92 11.31
C LYS A 204 18.49 11.59 12.05
N ASN A 205 18.79 11.62 13.35
CA ASN A 205 18.84 10.41 14.17
C ASN A 205 17.47 9.72 14.24
N LEU A 206 16.39 10.49 14.34
CA LEU A 206 15.04 9.94 14.37
C LEU A 206 14.66 9.29 13.03
N ILE A 207 15.07 9.87 11.90
CA ILE A 207 14.86 9.26 10.58
C ILE A 207 15.56 7.90 10.52
N LEU A 208 16.84 7.82 10.88
CA LEU A 208 17.60 6.58 10.85
C LEU A 208 16.98 5.49 11.72
N LEU A 209 16.62 5.83 12.96
CA LEU A 209 15.94 4.91 13.88
C LEU A 209 14.56 4.47 13.38
N ALA A 210 13.82 5.36 12.74
CA ALA A 210 12.50 5.03 12.20
C ALA A 210 12.60 4.15 10.94
N GLU A 211 13.62 4.37 10.09
CA GLU A 211 13.88 3.52 8.92
C GLU A 211 14.30 2.11 9.33
N GLU A 212 15.14 1.98 10.35
CA GLU A 212 15.54 0.70 10.90
C GLU A 212 14.34 -0.08 11.46
N LYS A 213 13.51 0.59 12.29
CA LYS A 213 12.31 -0.01 12.87
C LYS A 213 11.20 -0.32 11.85
N ALA A 214 11.17 0.38 10.73
CA ALA A 214 10.21 0.10 9.65
C ALA A 214 10.62 -1.11 8.79
N SER A 215 11.86 -1.54 8.87
CA SER A 215 12.34 -2.75 8.23
C SER A 215 11.68 -3.98 8.87
N ILE A 216 11.30 -4.93 8.04
CA ILE A 216 10.70 -6.20 8.51
C ILE A 216 11.80 -7.20 8.90
N TRP A 217 13.03 -6.92 8.53
CA TRP A 217 14.25 -7.73 8.80
C TRP A 217 15.27 -6.95 9.60
#